data_e8618e548747d45a861310376471c5cd
#
_entry.id   e8618e548747d45a861310376471c5cd
#
_cell.length_a   1.000
_cell.length_b   1.000
_cell.length_c   1.000
_cell.angle_alpha   90.00
_cell.angle_beta   90.00
_cell.angle_gamma   90.00
#
_symmetry.space_group_name_H-M   'P 1'
#
loop_
_entity.id
_entity.type
_entity.pdbx_description
1 polymer ?
#
loop_
_entity_poly.entity_id
_entity_poly.type
_entity_poly.pdbx_seq_one_letter_code
_entity_poly.pdbx_strand_id
1 'polypeptide(L)'
;MHRWRSGLRRATALAGVAGRLVRRVPPPWSYLIGLFLGAKLVLTLLGLLVLHAWDGIPGAPPPDEALMWAQQREVSGHRWISFWFAWDALLYLRLSELPLTGRPWGDFGFPLLYPFLARPVGALLGGDNALALLLISNVAFLGALVYGYRLAELLLGDADAARRFTRYLVLLPTAFLFQAALTESLFVCLALAAFYYAERRRWLLVGVVGYFLAMSRSLGLLVALPLALVLLRQHDWRLGPRALLAYLRTGWPLLLLPAGWFTFMAFCRWRGGDWFAYQHAQKAGWGIEVQNPVPVVVDALAGEPRHAGRVLFALVVLAVLAAGFRRRELPYLVYGVLMVLVPLSMGPPVYKSLLRYLLAVFPVALVLARWARRASVDVWLTAVLAVVQGALFVLWLTYWTHMII
;
A
#
# COMPACT_ATOMS: atom_id res chain seq x y z
N MET A 1 10.71 41.05 25.59
CA MET A 1 10.32 41.31 24.19
C MET A 1 11.36 40.95 23.11
N HIS A 2 12.67 40.92 23.41
CA HIS A 2 13.72 40.62 22.38
C HIS A 2 13.82 39.16 21.92
N ARG A 3 13.52 38.20 22.77
CA ARG A 3 13.58 36.76 22.42
C ARG A 3 12.49 36.29 21.43
N TRP A 4 11.30 36.91 21.45
CA TRP A 4 10.20 36.57 20.51
C TRP A 4 10.46 37.05 19.09
N ARG A 5 11.11 38.19 18.90
CA ARG A 5 11.45 38.71 17.56
C ARG A 5 12.54 37.90 16.85
N SER A 6 13.45 37.26 17.59
CA SER A 6 14.48 36.40 17.03
C SER A 6 13.94 35.04 16.53
N GLY A 7 12.93 34.48 17.21
CA GLY A 7 12.24 33.26 16.79
C GLY A 7 11.44 33.42 15.49
N LEU A 8 10.70 34.53 15.37
CA LEU A 8 9.95 34.86 14.15
C LEU A 8 10.86 35.08 12.93
N ARG A 9 12.00 35.74 13.11
CA ARG A 9 12.98 35.93 12.02
C ARG A 9 13.63 34.64 11.58
N ARG A 10 13.86 33.68 12.48
CA ARG A 10 14.36 32.33 12.12
C ARG A 10 13.32 31.52 11.39
N ALA A 11 12.05 31.56 11.82
CA ALA A 11 10.95 30.87 11.16
C ALA A 11 10.69 31.41 9.74
N THR A 12 10.74 32.74 9.54
CA THR A 12 10.61 33.35 8.21
C THR A 12 11.83 33.08 7.32
N ALA A 13 13.03 33.00 7.89
CA ALA A 13 14.24 32.61 7.13
C ALA A 13 14.18 31.15 6.69
N LEU A 14 13.75 30.23 7.56
CA LEU A 14 13.57 28.82 7.20
C LEU A 14 12.47 28.61 6.16
N ALA A 15 11.35 29.32 6.28
CA ALA A 15 10.29 29.33 5.27
C ALA A 15 10.78 29.88 3.91
N GLY A 16 11.62 30.90 3.93
CA GLY A 16 12.23 31.46 2.73
C GLY A 16 13.28 30.55 2.07
N VAL A 17 14.00 29.74 2.86
CA VAL A 17 14.92 28.71 2.35
C VAL A 17 14.16 27.53 1.79
N ALA A 18 13.14 27.04 2.48
CA ALA A 18 12.27 25.98 1.99
C ALA A 18 11.56 26.38 0.68
N GLY A 19 11.03 27.60 0.60
CA GLY A 19 10.40 28.13 -0.60
C GLY A 19 11.39 28.27 -1.79
N ARG A 20 12.66 28.58 -1.55
CA ARG A 20 13.69 28.65 -2.59
C ARG A 20 14.17 27.28 -3.04
N LEU A 21 14.25 26.29 -2.15
CA LEU A 21 14.55 24.89 -2.49
C LEU A 21 13.44 24.29 -3.37
N VAL A 22 12.18 24.48 -3.00
CA VAL A 22 11.03 23.99 -3.78
C VAL A 22 10.99 24.59 -5.19
N ARG A 23 11.37 25.87 -5.37
CA ARG A 23 11.42 26.53 -6.68
C ARG A 23 12.54 26.00 -7.60
N ARG A 24 13.55 25.31 -7.07
CA ARG A 24 14.66 24.73 -7.85
C ARG A 24 14.39 23.31 -8.34
N VAL A 25 13.33 22.65 -7.83
CA VAL A 25 12.96 21.30 -8.24
C VAL A 25 11.99 21.41 -9.41
N PRO A 26 12.33 20.89 -10.61
CA PRO A 26 11.43 21.01 -11.77
C PRO A 26 10.15 20.20 -11.59
N PRO A 27 9.02 20.63 -12.13
CA PRO A 27 7.81 19.82 -12.19
C PRO A 27 8.06 18.52 -12.98
N PRO A 28 7.47 17.37 -12.56
CA PRO A 28 6.46 17.19 -11.50
C PRO A 28 7.02 16.99 -10.08
N TRP A 29 8.35 16.99 -9.92
CA TRP A 29 9.00 16.61 -8.65
C TRP A 29 8.60 17.51 -7.47
N SER A 30 8.57 18.83 -7.69
CA SER A 30 8.15 19.78 -6.65
C SER A 30 6.74 19.49 -6.14
N TYR A 31 5.82 19.12 -7.04
CA TYR A 31 4.46 18.74 -6.70
C TYR A 31 4.43 17.44 -5.90
N LEU A 32 5.11 16.38 -6.38
CA LEU A 32 5.08 15.06 -5.75
C LEU A 32 5.73 15.08 -4.36
N ILE A 33 6.88 15.76 -4.22
CA ILE A 33 7.55 15.93 -2.93
C ILE A 33 6.67 16.77 -1.98
N GLY A 34 6.07 17.85 -2.48
CA GLY A 34 5.16 18.70 -1.70
C GLY A 34 3.93 17.95 -1.22
N LEU A 35 3.34 17.12 -2.09
CA LEU A 35 2.19 16.26 -1.76
C LEU A 35 2.57 15.22 -0.68
N PHE A 36 3.71 14.54 -0.86
CA PHE A 36 4.23 13.55 0.08
C PHE A 36 4.52 14.17 1.47
N LEU A 37 5.31 15.25 1.49
CA LEU A 37 5.68 15.92 2.74
C LEU A 37 4.47 16.58 3.41
N GLY A 38 3.56 17.17 2.65
CA GLY A 38 2.32 17.75 3.15
C GLY A 38 1.44 16.70 3.82
N ALA A 39 1.22 15.56 3.17
CA ALA A 39 0.47 14.45 3.74
C ALA A 39 1.15 13.90 5.01
N LYS A 40 2.49 13.72 5.00
CA LYS A 40 3.24 13.27 6.16
C LYS A 40 3.09 14.24 7.34
N LEU A 41 3.26 15.52 7.07
CA LEU A 41 3.16 16.57 8.11
C LEU A 41 1.75 16.63 8.70
N VAL A 42 0.72 16.70 7.85
CA VAL A 42 -0.68 16.81 8.29
C VAL A 42 -1.08 15.59 9.14
N LEU A 43 -0.78 14.38 8.67
CA LEU A 43 -1.11 13.16 9.42
C LEU A 43 -0.29 13.06 10.72
N THR A 44 0.99 13.44 10.71
CA THR A 44 1.79 13.41 11.93
C THR A 44 1.28 14.42 12.96
N LEU A 45 0.96 15.65 12.56
CA LEU A 45 0.40 16.66 13.47
C LEU A 45 -0.98 16.24 13.99
N LEU A 46 -1.85 15.74 13.11
CA LEU A 46 -3.15 15.18 13.51
C LEU A 46 -2.98 14.02 14.49
N GLY A 47 -2.04 13.12 14.24
CA GLY A 47 -1.76 11.99 15.13
C GLY A 47 -1.32 12.42 16.52
N LEU A 48 -0.41 13.37 16.60
CA LEU A 48 0.04 13.91 17.90
C LEU A 48 -1.09 14.62 18.63
N LEU A 49 -1.92 15.38 17.91
CA LEU A 49 -3.08 16.08 18.49
C LEU A 49 -4.11 15.07 19.03
N VAL A 50 -4.45 14.04 18.25
CA VAL A 50 -5.40 13.00 18.65
C VAL A 50 -4.91 12.26 19.89
N LEU A 51 -3.66 11.83 19.92
CA LEU A 51 -3.09 11.12 21.06
C LEU A 51 -3.04 12.01 22.32
N HIS A 52 -2.69 13.28 22.17
CA HIS A 52 -2.70 14.23 23.28
C HIS A 52 -4.13 14.44 23.83
N ALA A 53 -5.11 14.61 22.94
CA ALA A 53 -6.51 14.76 23.34
C ALA A 53 -7.06 13.49 23.99
N TRP A 54 -6.71 12.31 23.46
CA TRP A 54 -7.14 11.02 24.01
C TRP A 54 -6.60 10.77 25.42
N ASP A 55 -5.33 11.06 25.66
CA ASP A 55 -4.70 10.95 26.98
C ASP A 55 -5.34 11.90 28.02
N GLY A 56 -5.91 12.99 27.57
CA GLY A 56 -6.60 13.97 28.42
C GLY A 56 -8.04 13.60 28.81
N ILE A 57 -8.61 12.53 28.25
CA ILE A 57 -10.00 12.10 28.55
C ILE A 57 -9.99 11.18 29.78
N PRO A 58 -10.57 11.60 30.93
CA PRO A 58 -10.64 10.77 32.13
C PRO A 58 -11.43 9.49 31.85
N GLY A 59 -10.86 8.33 32.17
CA GLY A 59 -11.51 7.04 31.95
C GLY A 59 -11.58 6.58 30.49
N ALA A 60 -10.88 7.27 29.58
CA ALA A 60 -10.76 6.76 28.22
C ALA A 60 -10.21 5.32 28.24
N PRO A 61 -10.87 4.37 27.56
CA PRO A 61 -10.35 3.01 27.49
C PRO A 61 -8.97 3.05 26.84
N PRO A 62 -8.03 2.16 27.27
CA PRO A 62 -6.78 2.03 26.54
C PRO A 62 -7.11 1.70 25.08
N PRO A 63 -6.26 2.13 24.14
CA PRO A 63 -6.39 1.69 22.75
C PRO A 63 -6.55 0.19 22.68
N ASP A 64 -7.32 -0.24 21.69
CA ASP A 64 -7.65 -1.64 21.50
C ASP A 64 -6.40 -2.51 21.60
N GLU A 65 -6.44 -3.52 22.46
CA GLU A 65 -5.30 -4.33 22.86
C GLU A 65 -4.20 -3.53 23.59
N ALA A 66 -4.36 -3.38 24.91
CA ALA A 66 -3.36 -2.76 25.80
C ALA A 66 -1.94 -3.31 25.59
N LEU A 67 -1.83 -4.58 25.15
CA LEU A 67 -0.59 -5.24 24.78
C LEU A 67 0.09 -4.57 23.56
N MET A 68 -0.67 -4.21 22.53
CA MET A 68 -0.12 -3.55 21.34
C MET A 68 0.37 -2.14 21.64
N TRP A 69 -0.35 -1.39 22.47
CA TRP A 69 0.10 -0.05 22.90
C TRP A 69 1.41 -0.12 23.70
N ALA A 70 1.54 -1.11 24.58
CA ALA A 70 2.78 -1.30 25.31
C ALA A 70 3.92 -1.60 24.34
N GLN A 71 3.71 -2.53 23.39
CA GLN A 71 4.69 -2.88 22.35
C GLN A 71 5.02 -1.70 21.43
N GLN A 72 4.06 -0.88 21.06
CA GLN A 72 4.32 0.34 20.27
C GLN A 72 5.19 1.34 21.02
N ARG A 73 5.00 1.50 22.34
CA ARG A 73 5.85 2.35 23.17
C ARG A 73 7.28 1.86 23.26
N GLU A 74 7.48 0.54 23.22
CA GLU A 74 8.81 -0.09 23.23
C GLU A 74 9.56 0.13 21.91
N VAL A 75 8.85 0.32 20.77
CA VAL A 75 9.46 0.55 19.46
C VAL A 75 10.28 1.85 19.44
N SER A 76 9.81 2.90 20.08
CA SER A 76 10.51 4.18 20.14
C SER A 76 9.99 5.03 21.31
N GLY A 77 10.88 5.72 22.02
CA GLY A 77 10.51 6.73 23.01
C GLY A 77 9.78 7.96 22.42
N HIS A 78 9.68 8.06 21.11
CA HIS A 78 9.03 9.17 20.41
C HIS A 78 7.69 8.77 19.81
N ARG A 79 6.59 9.34 20.29
CA ARG A 79 5.22 9.07 19.82
C ARG A 79 5.04 9.27 18.32
N TRP A 80 5.69 10.27 17.72
CA TRP A 80 5.62 10.55 16.29
C TRP A 80 6.24 9.46 15.40
N ILE A 81 6.96 8.50 15.99
CA ILE A 81 7.45 7.28 15.36
C ILE A 81 6.54 6.11 15.74
N SER A 82 6.29 5.91 17.05
CA SER A 82 5.65 4.70 17.56
C SER A 82 4.22 4.49 17.04
N PHE A 83 3.43 5.53 16.82
CA PHE A 83 2.07 5.37 16.32
C PHE A 83 1.97 4.89 14.85
N TRP A 84 3.08 4.87 14.12
CA TRP A 84 3.14 4.24 12.80
C TRP A 84 3.35 2.71 12.84
N PHE A 85 3.47 2.15 14.05
CA PHE A 85 3.60 0.71 14.26
C PHE A 85 2.34 0.16 14.90
N ALA A 86 1.58 -0.61 14.14
CA ALA A 86 0.43 -1.36 14.65
C ALA A 86 0.35 -2.69 13.91
N TRP A 87 -0.20 -3.70 14.58
CA TRP A 87 -0.46 -5.03 14.02
C TRP A 87 0.77 -5.66 13.34
N ASP A 88 0.67 -5.94 12.04
CA ASP A 88 1.74 -6.59 11.27
C ASP A 88 3.07 -5.83 11.31
N ALA A 89 3.05 -4.51 11.57
CA ALA A 89 4.27 -3.72 11.68
C ALA A 89 5.20 -4.24 12.77
N LEU A 90 4.65 -4.70 13.91
CA LEU A 90 5.41 -5.30 15.00
C LEU A 90 5.97 -6.67 14.61
N LEU A 91 5.22 -7.44 13.81
CA LEU A 91 5.70 -8.71 13.27
C LEU A 91 6.82 -8.50 12.24
N TYR A 92 6.72 -7.49 11.37
CA TYR A 92 7.80 -7.12 10.45
C TYR A 92 9.05 -6.65 11.20
N LEU A 93 8.88 -5.87 12.27
CA LEU A 93 10.00 -5.44 13.12
C LEU A 93 10.70 -6.65 13.71
N ARG A 94 9.96 -7.55 14.35
CA ARG A 94 10.50 -8.80 14.88
C ARG A 94 11.24 -9.63 13.83
N LEU A 95 10.65 -9.80 12.63
CA LEU A 95 11.28 -10.56 11.55
C LEU A 95 12.54 -9.87 11.01
N SER A 96 12.68 -8.57 11.19
CA SER A 96 13.90 -7.84 10.82
C SER A 96 15.00 -7.92 11.85
N GLU A 97 14.69 -8.12 13.13
CA GLU A 97 15.65 -8.08 14.25
C GLU A 97 16.16 -9.47 14.65
N LEU A 98 15.25 -10.44 14.75
CA LEU A 98 15.57 -11.76 15.28
C LEU A 98 16.02 -12.75 14.19
N PRO A 99 16.91 -13.71 14.53
CA PRO A 99 17.14 -14.85 13.66
C PRO A 99 15.82 -15.63 13.52
N LEU A 100 15.55 -16.12 12.31
CA LEU A 100 14.40 -16.99 12.07
C LEU A 100 14.57 -18.29 12.84
N THR A 101 13.59 -18.61 13.67
CA THR A 101 13.65 -19.74 14.60
C THR A 101 13.11 -21.03 14.03
N GLY A 102 12.50 -20.97 12.82
CA GLY A 102 11.79 -22.11 12.21
C GLY A 102 10.40 -22.35 12.82
N ARG A 103 9.88 -21.42 13.61
CA ARG A 103 8.51 -21.51 14.13
C ARG A 103 7.51 -21.31 13.00
N PRO A 104 6.64 -22.29 12.69
CA PRO A 104 5.90 -22.32 11.43
C PRO A 104 5.11 -21.05 11.12
N TRP A 105 4.28 -20.58 12.04
CA TRP A 105 3.42 -19.42 11.74
C TRP A 105 4.08 -18.07 12.03
N GLY A 106 5.04 -18.01 12.96
CA GLY A 106 5.69 -16.74 13.31
C GLY A 106 6.70 -16.27 12.27
N ASP A 107 7.46 -17.21 11.68
CA ASP A 107 8.56 -16.90 10.76
C ASP A 107 8.14 -16.93 9.29
N PHE A 108 7.09 -17.69 8.92
CA PHE A 108 6.67 -17.91 7.53
C PHE A 108 5.30 -17.34 7.20
N GLY A 109 4.61 -16.70 8.15
CA GLY A 109 3.31 -16.07 7.92
C GLY A 109 3.34 -14.83 7.02
N PHE A 110 4.53 -14.32 6.69
CA PHE A 110 4.71 -13.13 5.85
C PHE A 110 5.83 -13.34 4.82
N PRO A 111 5.65 -12.84 3.56
CA PRO A 111 6.76 -12.74 2.62
C PRO A 111 7.88 -11.83 3.16
N LEU A 112 9.12 -12.26 2.98
CA LEU A 112 10.26 -11.72 3.72
C LEU A 112 10.98 -10.54 3.04
N LEU A 113 10.55 -10.09 1.87
CA LEU A 113 11.25 -9.00 1.18
C LEU A 113 11.36 -7.75 2.06
N TYR A 114 10.25 -7.32 2.65
CA TYR A 114 10.18 -6.09 3.42
C TYR A 114 11.03 -6.12 4.70
N PRO A 115 10.87 -7.10 5.62
CA PRO A 115 11.73 -7.19 6.80
C PRO A 115 13.20 -7.45 6.45
N PHE A 116 13.50 -8.16 5.35
CA PHE A 116 14.88 -8.40 4.93
C PHE A 116 15.56 -7.16 4.34
N LEU A 117 14.82 -6.29 3.67
CA LEU A 117 15.33 -4.98 3.26
C LEU A 117 15.65 -4.09 4.48
N ALA A 118 14.91 -4.23 5.58
CA ALA A 118 15.14 -3.45 6.78
C ALA A 118 16.47 -3.80 7.48
N ARG A 119 16.95 -5.04 7.39
CA ARG A 119 18.21 -5.46 8.02
C ARG A 119 19.43 -4.64 7.57
N PRO A 120 19.78 -4.60 6.27
CA PRO A 120 20.93 -3.80 5.83
C PRO A 120 20.69 -2.30 6.02
N VAL A 121 19.47 -1.80 5.86
CA VAL A 121 19.15 -0.39 6.09
C VAL A 121 19.26 -0.06 7.57
N GLY A 122 18.76 -0.91 8.47
CA GLY A 122 18.89 -0.74 9.92
C GLY A 122 20.36 -0.76 10.37
N ALA A 123 21.16 -1.66 9.80
CA ALA A 123 22.61 -1.68 10.09
C ALA A 123 23.29 -0.33 9.74
N LEU A 124 22.88 0.30 8.62
CA LEU A 124 23.35 1.63 8.25
C LEU A 124 22.84 2.75 9.17
N LEU A 125 21.72 2.52 9.85
CA LEU A 125 21.09 3.43 10.81
C LEU A 125 21.45 3.12 12.27
N GLY A 126 22.61 2.49 12.52
CA GLY A 126 23.07 2.18 13.87
C GLY A 126 22.34 1.01 14.55
N GLY A 127 21.69 0.14 13.78
CA GLY A 127 20.93 -1.01 14.27
C GLY A 127 19.42 -0.75 14.43
N ASP A 128 18.93 0.44 14.09
CA ASP A 128 17.52 0.81 14.22
C ASP A 128 16.69 0.25 13.04
N ASN A 129 16.18 -0.98 13.20
CA ASN A 129 15.32 -1.61 12.22
C ASN A 129 13.89 -1.01 12.19
N ALA A 130 13.43 -0.40 13.26
CA ALA A 130 12.15 0.30 13.27
C ALA A 130 12.20 1.52 12.33
N LEU A 131 13.23 2.35 12.48
CA LEU A 131 13.43 3.49 11.58
C LEU A 131 13.66 3.01 10.13
N ALA A 132 14.36 1.89 9.92
CA ALA A 132 14.59 1.31 8.60
C ALA A 132 13.27 0.90 7.92
N LEU A 133 12.36 0.23 8.62
CA LEU A 133 11.03 -0.14 8.12
C LEU A 133 10.23 1.11 7.71
N LEU A 134 10.17 2.13 8.57
CA LEU A 134 9.50 3.39 8.24
C LEU A 134 10.13 4.09 7.03
N LEU A 135 11.46 4.12 6.95
CA LEU A 135 12.17 4.73 5.83
C LEU A 135 11.85 4.02 4.51
N ILE A 136 11.89 2.67 4.50
CA ILE A 136 11.56 1.87 3.32
C ILE A 136 10.12 2.13 2.87
N SER A 137 9.15 2.14 3.79
CA SER A 137 7.75 2.41 3.45
C SER A 137 7.57 3.82 2.87
N ASN A 138 8.19 4.83 3.48
CA ASN A 138 8.05 6.21 3.02
C ASN A 138 8.77 6.47 1.69
N VAL A 139 9.95 5.89 1.47
CA VAL A 139 10.66 5.93 0.18
C VAL A 139 9.85 5.21 -0.90
N ALA A 140 9.30 4.04 -0.58
CA ALA A 140 8.43 3.30 -1.48
C ALA A 140 7.14 4.08 -1.79
N PHE A 141 6.56 4.78 -0.82
CA PHE A 141 5.39 5.63 -1.06
C PHE A 141 5.72 6.80 -2.00
N LEU A 142 6.84 7.48 -1.81
CA LEU A 142 7.30 8.50 -2.76
C LEU A 142 7.53 7.88 -4.16
N GLY A 143 8.12 6.70 -4.23
CA GLY A 143 8.25 5.93 -5.48
C GLY A 143 6.90 5.61 -6.12
N ALA A 144 5.89 5.22 -5.32
CA ALA A 144 4.52 4.99 -5.80
C ALA A 144 3.89 6.26 -6.39
N LEU A 145 4.10 7.42 -5.78
CA LEU A 145 3.64 8.70 -6.34
C LEU A 145 4.32 9.02 -7.67
N VAL A 146 5.63 8.76 -7.79
CA VAL A 146 6.39 9.01 -9.03
C VAL A 146 5.93 8.09 -10.15
N TYR A 147 5.90 6.77 -9.92
CA TYR A 147 5.45 5.81 -10.93
C TYR A 147 3.97 5.97 -11.23
N GLY A 148 3.16 6.28 -10.23
CA GLY A 148 1.74 6.55 -10.36
C GLY A 148 1.47 7.78 -11.22
N TYR A 149 2.17 8.89 -10.99
CA TYR A 149 2.08 10.09 -11.83
C TYR A 149 2.40 9.77 -13.30
N ARG A 150 3.56 9.12 -13.54
CA ARG A 150 4.02 8.78 -14.88
C ARG A 150 3.10 7.81 -15.61
N LEU A 151 2.56 6.82 -14.89
CA LEU A 151 1.58 5.89 -15.44
C LEU A 151 0.27 6.59 -15.77
N ALA A 152 -0.24 7.42 -14.86
CA ALA A 152 -1.48 8.18 -15.07
C ALA A 152 -1.34 9.16 -16.23
N GLU A 153 -0.19 9.83 -16.38
CA GLU A 153 0.10 10.72 -17.50
C GLU A 153 0.05 9.97 -18.84
N LEU A 154 0.64 8.74 -18.89
CA LEU A 154 0.57 7.90 -20.10
C LEU A 154 -0.86 7.43 -20.43
N LEU A 155 -1.66 7.08 -19.43
CA LEU A 155 -2.99 6.51 -19.62
C LEU A 155 -4.06 7.57 -19.85
N LEU A 156 -3.93 8.74 -19.22
CA LEU A 156 -4.93 9.81 -19.25
C LEU A 156 -4.57 10.90 -20.26
N GLY A 157 -3.29 10.98 -20.69
CA GLY A 157 -2.81 11.93 -21.68
C GLY A 157 -2.79 13.39 -21.20
N ASP A 158 -2.86 13.62 -19.88
CA ASP A 158 -3.00 14.94 -19.27
C ASP A 158 -2.27 15.02 -17.92
N ALA A 159 -1.42 16.03 -17.77
CA ALA A 159 -0.63 16.25 -16.55
C ALA A 159 -1.52 16.60 -15.33
N ASP A 160 -2.61 17.33 -15.54
CA ASP A 160 -3.53 17.67 -14.45
C ASP A 160 -4.33 16.45 -13.99
N ALA A 161 -4.70 15.56 -14.92
CA ALA A 161 -5.28 14.27 -14.57
C ALA A 161 -4.30 13.40 -13.79
N ALA A 162 -3.00 13.42 -14.14
CA ALA A 162 -1.96 12.72 -13.39
C ALA A 162 -1.76 13.31 -11.99
N ARG A 163 -1.86 14.63 -11.84
CA ARG A 163 -1.85 15.29 -10.51
C ARG A 163 -3.07 14.88 -9.68
N ARG A 164 -4.28 14.87 -10.28
CA ARG A 164 -5.49 14.39 -9.60
C ARG A 164 -5.35 12.94 -9.16
N PHE A 165 -4.83 12.07 -10.03
CA PHE A 165 -4.57 10.67 -9.69
C PHE A 165 -3.69 10.53 -8.46
N THR A 166 -2.54 11.19 -8.42
CA THR A 166 -1.61 11.10 -7.28
C THR A 166 -2.21 11.68 -6.00
N ARG A 167 -2.96 12.78 -6.10
CA ARG A 167 -3.69 13.34 -4.96
C ARG A 167 -4.72 12.36 -4.42
N TYR A 168 -5.52 11.73 -5.29
CA TYR A 168 -6.49 10.72 -4.83
C TYR A 168 -5.83 9.48 -4.28
N LEU A 169 -4.69 9.04 -4.83
CA LEU A 169 -3.93 7.94 -4.25
C LEU A 169 -3.50 8.24 -2.80
N VAL A 170 -3.07 9.47 -2.53
CA VAL A 170 -2.73 9.95 -1.17
C VAL A 170 -3.95 10.06 -0.26
N LEU A 171 -5.12 10.37 -0.82
CA LEU A 171 -6.36 10.60 -0.08
C LEU A 171 -7.30 9.39 -0.05
N LEU A 172 -6.91 8.22 -0.60
CA LEU A 172 -7.72 7.01 -0.40
C LEU A 172 -7.99 6.80 1.09
N PRO A 173 -9.14 6.26 1.48
CA PRO A 173 -9.60 6.22 2.87
C PRO A 173 -8.58 5.70 3.88
N THR A 174 -7.80 4.70 3.52
CA THR A 174 -6.76 4.11 4.39
C THR A 174 -5.33 4.43 3.93
N ALA A 175 -5.13 5.42 3.05
CA ALA A 175 -3.81 5.72 2.46
C ALA A 175 -2.76 6.21 3.48
N PHE A 176 -3.16 6.59 4.70
CA PHE A 176 -2.22 6.83 5.79
C PHE A 176 -1.35 5.59 6.08
N LEU A 177 -1.84 4.38 5.80
CA LEU A 177 -1.08 3.13 5.94
C LEU A 177 0.14 3.06 5.00
N PHE A 178 0.17 3.82 3.91
CA PHE A 178 1.37 3.94 3.08
C PHE A 178 2.56 4.56 3.83
N GLN A 179 2.30 5.30 4.90
CA GLN A 179 3.33 5.94 5.71
C GLN A 179 3.68 5.15 6.97
N ALA A 180 2.91 4.10 7.30
CA ALA A 180 3.16 3.19 8.39
C ALA A 180 4.26 2.16 8.05
N ALA A 181 4.78 1.48 9.06
CA ALA A 181 5.79 0.42 8.89
C ALA A 181 5.18 -0.88 8.34
N LEU A 182 4.55 -0.78 7.16
CA LEU A 182 3.80 -1.84 6.50
C LEU A 182 4.26 -2.03 5.05
N THR A 183 3.86 -3.15 4.44
CA THR A 183 4.29 -3.53 3.08
C THR A 183 3.50 -2.85 1.95
N GLU A 184 2.42 -2.14 2.26
CA GLU A 184 1.47 -1.60 1.28
C GLU A 184 2.11 -0.65 0.29
N SER A 185 2.93 0.28 0.78
CA SER A 185 3.63 1.25 -0.06
C SER A 185 4.65 0.58 -0.99
N LEU A 186 5.40 -0.40 -0.49
CA LEU A 186 6.35 -1.18 -1.29
C LEU A 186 5.62 -1.96 -2.39
N PHE A 187 4.53 -2.63 -2.04
CA PHE A 187 3.71 -3.38 -3.00
C PHE A 187 3.14 -2.48 -4.11
N VAL A 188 2.51 -1.36 -3.73
CA VAL A 188 1.89 -0.44 -4.70
C VAL A 188 2.95 0.25 -5.55
N CYS A 189 4.11 0.60 -4.99
CA CYS A 189 5.24 1.15 -5.75
C CYS A 189 5.71 0.17 -6.83
N LEU A 190 5.95 -1.09 -6.46
CA LEU A 190 6.39 -2.13 -7.39
C LEU A 190 5.30 -2.44 -8.44
N ALA A 191 4.03 -2.48 -8.05
CA ALA A 191 2.93 -2.69 -8.99
C ALA A 191 2.83 -1.55 -10.02
N LEU A 192 2.83 -0.29 -9.56
CA LEU A 192 2.79 0.89 -10.43
C LEU A 192 4.02 0.95 -11.37
N ALA A 193 5.22 0.61 -10.85
CA ALA A 193 6.43 0.52 -11.65
C ALA A 193 6.32 -0.58 -12.72
N ALA A 194 5.82 -1.77 -12.37
CA ALA A 194 5.63 -2.86 -13.31
C ALA A 194 4.68 -2.47 -14.45
N PHE A 195 3.52 -1.87 -14.14
CA PHE A 195 2.59 -1.37 -15.15
C PHE A 195 3.20 -0.24 -15.98
N TYR A 196 3.91 0.70 -15.37
CA TYR A 196 4.59 1.78 -16.10
C TYR A 196 5.60 1.23 -17.10
N TYR A 197 6.46 0.28 -16.69
CA TYR A 197 7.42 -0.34 -17.59
C TYR A 197 6.76 -1.21 -18.65
N ALA A 198 5.65 -1.89 -18.33
CA ALA A 198 4.86 -2.65 -19.30
C ALA A 198 4.30 -1.73 -20.39
N GLU A 199 3.69 -0.58 -20.04
CA GLU A 199 3.22 0.40 -21.02
C GLU A 199 4.34 0.94 -21.90
N ARG A 200 5.55 1.06 -21.36
CA ARG A 200 6.78 1.47 -22.07
C ARG A 200 7.44 0.31 -22.84
N ARG A 201 6.83 -0.89 -22.87
CA ARG A 201 7.36 -2.11 -23.51
C ARG A 201 8.73 -2.54 -22.98
N ARG A 202 9.10 -2.17 -21.76
CA ARG A 202 10.38 -2.52 -21.12
C ARG A 202 10.24 -3.81 -20.30
N TRP A 203 9.98 -4.93 -21.00
CA TRP A 203 9.58 -6.19 -20.39
C TRP A 203 10.62 -6.78 -19.42
N LEU A 204 11.92 -6.58 -19.66
CA LEU A 204 12.96 -7.02 -18.73
C LEU A 204 12.79 -6.31 -17.35
N LEU A 205 12.54 -5.00 -17.37
CA LEU A 205 12.28 -4.24 -16.13
C LEU A 205 10.97 -4.67 -15.48
N VAL A 206 9.94 -5.03 -16.29
CA VAL A 206 8.69 -5.62 -15.76
C VAL A 206 9.00 -6.91 -14.99
N GLY A 207 9.82 -7.78 -15.56
CA GLY A 207 10.19 -9.03 -14.91
C GLY A 207 10.96 -8.82 -13.61
N VAL A 208 12.01 -7.96 -13.63
CA VAL A 208 12.81 -7.68 -12.44
C VAL A 208 11.97 -7.06 -11.33
N VAL A 209 11.17 -6.04 -11.64
CA VAL A 209 10.25 -5.41 -10.66
C VAL A 209 9.20 -6.42 -10.21
N GLY A 210 8.68 -7.23 -11.13
CA GLY A 210 7.69 -8.27 -10.85
C GLY A 210 8.21 -9.37 -9.92
N TYR A 211 9.50 -9.74 -10.03
CA TYR A 211 10.14 -10.67 -9.11
C TYR A 211 10.04 -10.17 -7.66
N PHE A 212 10.44 -8.92 -7.42
CA PHE A 212 10.34 -8.33 -6.08
C PHE A 212 8.89 -8.07 -5.66
N LEU A 213 8.00 -7.73 -6.59
CA LEU A 213 6.57 -7.58 -6.33
C LEU A 213 5.96 -8.88 -5.78
N ALA A 214 6.27 -10.03 -6.40
CA ALA A 214 5.81 -11.32 -5.93
C ALA A 214 6.40 -11.72 -4.56
N MET A 215 7.63 -11.27 -4.25
CA MET A 215 8.26 -11.46 -2.94
C MET A 215 7.76 -10.50 -1.86
N SER A 216 7.06 -9.43 -2.22
CA SER A 216 6.59 -8.43 -1.24
C SER A 216 5.29 -8.83 -0.56
N ARG A 217 4.36 -9.47 -1.29
CA ARG A 217 3.06 -9.97 -0.80
C ARG A 217 2.59 -11.12 -1.68
N SER A 218 1.80 -12.04 -1.14
CA SER A 218 1.22 -13.17 -1.88
C SER A 218 0.40 -12.74 -3.10
N LEU A 219 -0.31 -11.62 -3.01
CA LEU A 219 -1.07 -11.04 -4.13
C LEU A 219 -0.17 -10.58 -5.29
N GLY A 220 1.13 -10.40 -5.07
CA GLY A 220 2.08 -9.96 -6.10
C GLY A 220 2.19 -10.92 -7.27
N LEU A 221 2.05 -12.22 -7.04
CA LEU A 221 2.04 -13.22 -8.10
C LEU A 221 0.87 -13.03 -9.07
N LEU A 222 -0.30 -12.63 -8.56
CA LEU A 222 -1.51 -12.44 -9.37
C LEU A 222 -1.37 -11.31 -10.40
N VAL A 223 -0.43 -10.39 -10.18
CA VAL A 223 -0.18 -9.26 -11.09
C VAL A 223 0.39 -9.75 -12.44
N ALA A 224 0.90 -10.97 -12.51
CA ALA A 224 1.35 -11.58 -13.77
C ALA A 224 0.22 -11.62 -14.81
N LEU A 225 -1.02 -11.92 -14.41
CA LEU A 225 -2.16 -12.01 -15.33
C LEU A 225 -2.49 -10.64 -15.97
N PRO A 226 -2.74 -9.55 -15.23
CA PRO A 226 -2.98 -8.25 -15.85
C PRO A 226 -1.78 -7.73 -16.67
N LEU A 227 -0.54 -8.03 -16.29
CA LEU A 227 0.63 -7.68 -17.11
C LEU A 227 0.66 -8.47 -18.41
N ALA A 228 0.30 -9.77 -18.40
CA ALA A 228 0.14 -10.56 -19.62
C ALA A 228 -0.96 -9.97 -20.53
N LEU A 229 -2.06 -9.45 -19.97
CA LEU A 229 -3.09 -8.75 -20.76
C LEU A 229 -2.57 -7.44 -21.38
N VAL A 230 -1.64 -6.71 -20.71
CA VAL A 230 -0.95 -5.57 -21.34
C VAL A 230 -0.13 -6.05 -22.56
N LEU A 231 0.59 -7.17 -22.43
CA LEU A 231 1.35 -7.75 -23.54
C LEU A 231 0.45 -8.16 -24.70
N LEU A 232 -0.65 -8.85 -24.43
CA LEU A 232 -1.64 -9.25 -25.44
C LEU A 232 -2.21 -8.02 -26.15
N ARG A 233 -2.59 -6.97 -25.42
CA ARG A 233 -3.08 -5.71 -25.97
C ARG A 233 -2.05 -5.04 -26.90
N GLN A 234 -0.77 -5.07 -26.53
CA GLN A 234 0.31 -4.49 -27.34
C GLN A 234 0.55 -5.22 -28.66
N HIS A 235 0.05 -6.44 -28.80
CA HIS A 235 0.08 -7.25 -30.00
C HIS A 235 -1.32 -7.41 -30.64
N ASP A 236 -2.23 -6.44 -30.42
CA ASP A 236 -3.58 -6.39 -30.98
C ASP A 236 -4.43 -7.62 -30.71
N TRP A 237 -4.20 -8.30 -29.57
CA TRP A 237 -4.93 -9.52 -29.15
C TRP A 237 -4.85 -10.67 -30.18
N ARG A 238 -3.83 -10.67 -31.02
CA ARG A 238 -3.66 -11.70 -32.05
C ARG A 238 -3.32 -13.04 -31.41
N LEU A 239 -4.03 -14.10 -31.83
CA LEU A 239 -3.77 -15.45 -31.41
C LEU A 239 -3.34 -16.25 -32.66
N GLY A 240 -2.19 -16.90 -32.60
CA GLY A 240 -1.65 -17.72 -33.67
C GLY A 240 -0.19 -18.07 -33.42
N PRO A 241 0.39 -19.04 -34.17
CA PRO A 241 1.76 -19.53 -33.90
C PRO A 241 2.82 -18.43 -33.96
N ARG A 242 2.72 -17.49 -34.91
CA ARG A 242 3.65 -16.37 -35.02
C ARG A 242 3.50 -15.37 -33.88
N ALA A 243 2.25 -15.11 -33.46
CA ALA A 243 1.97 -14.23 -32.31
C ALA A 243 2.46 -14.88 -31.02
N LEU A 244 2.24 -16.18 -30.82
CA LEU A 244 2.75 -16.93 -29.67
C LEU A 244 4.28 -16.83 -29.56
N LEU A 245 5.00 -17.00 -30.67
CA LEU A 245 6.45 -16.83 -30.66
C LEU A 245 6.89 -15.41 -30.29
N ALA A 246 6.15 -14.39 -30.75
CA ALA A 246 6.40 -13.00 -30.37
C ALA A 246 6.15 -12.76 -28.87
N TYR A 247 5.07 -13.36 -28.31
CA TYR A 247 4.81 -13.32 -26.87
C TYR A 247 5.91 -13.99 -26.06
N LEU A 248 6.37 -15.17 -26.48
CA LEU A 248 7.46 -15.87 -25.80
C LEU A 248 8.77 -15.06 -25.83
N ARG A 249 9.11 -14.47 -26.97
CA ARG A 249 10.32 -13.65 -27.12
C ARG A 249 10.28 -12.36 -26.31
N THR A 250 9.13 -11.72 -26.20
CA THR A 250 8.96 -10.42 -25.54
C THR A 250 8.59 -10.59 -24.08
N GLY A 251 7.72 -11.55 -23.77
CA GLY A 251 7.06 -11.72 -22.49
C GLY A 251 7.74 -12.72 -21.54
N TRP A 252 8.81 -13.43 -21.97
CA TRP A 252 9.52 -14.35 -21.08
C TRP A 252 9.91 -13.74 -19.70
N PRO A 253 10.21 -12.42 -19.59
CA PRO A 253 10.53 -11.87 -18.28
C PRO A 253 9.36 -11.92 -17.28
N LEU A 254 8.10 -12.09 -17.74
CA LEU A 254 6.97 -12.31 -16.84
C LEU A 254 7.13 -13.58 -15.99
N LEU A 255 7.94 -14.56 -16.43
CA LEU A 255 8.28 -15.74 -15.64
C LEU A 255 9.08 -15.39 -14.36
N LEU A 256 9.66 -14.19 -14.27
CA LEU A 256 10.33 -13.75 -13.06
C LEU A 256 9.35 -13.49 -11.90
N LEU A 257 8.05 -13.22 -12.17
CA LEU A 257 7.06 -13.10 -11.09
C LEU A 257 6.86 -14.45 -10.35
N PRO A 258 6.50 -15.55 -11.02
CA PRO A 258 6.45 -16.84 -10.34
C PRO A 258 7.82 -17.27 -9.77
N ALA A 259 8.93 -16.91 -10.42
CA ALA A 259 10.26 -17.18 -9.89
C ALA A 259 10.50 -16.45 -8.54
N GLY A 260 10.04 -15.21 -8.39
CA GLY A 260 10.10 -14.49 -7.11
C GLY A 260 9.32 -15.20 -6.00
N TRP A 261 8.10 -15.64 -6.29
CA TRP A 261 7.31 -16.43 -5.34
C TRP A 261 7.96 -17.78 -5.04
N PHE A 262 8.48 -18.47 -6.05
CA PHE A 262 9.21 -19.72 -5.87
C PHE A 262 10.46 -19.55 -4.99
N THR A 263 11.17 -18.43 -5.12
CA THR A 263 12.30 -18.11 -4.25
C THR A 263 11.87 -18.05 -2.77
N PHE A 264 10.72 -17.44 -2.50
CA PHE A 264 10.17 -17.44 -1.14
C PHE A 264 9.77 -18.84 -0.66
N MET A 265 9.11 -19.64 -1.52
CA MET A 265 8.78 -21.05 -1.20
C MET A 265 10.05 -21.89 -0.95
N ALA A 266 11.10 -21.69 -1.76
CA ALA A 266 12.39 -22.36 -1.57
C ALA A 266 13.06 -21.98 -0.23
N PHE A 267 12.93 -20.70 0.15
CA PHE A 267 13.34 -20.24 1.48
C PHE A 267 12.55 -20.94 2.59
N CYS A 268 11.23 -21.06 2.46
CA CYS A 268 10.37 -21.80 3.39
C CYS A 268 10.82 -23.26 3.52
N ARG A 269 11.13 -23.92 2.40
CA ARG A 269 11.64 -25.30 2.36
C ARG A 269 13.01 -25.41 3.03
N TRP A 270 13.90 -24.49 2.74
CA TRP A 270 15.26 -24.49 3.29
C TRP A 270 15.28 -24.27 4.81
N ARG A 271 14.50 -23.30 5.31
CA ARG A 271 14.51 -22.91 6.73
C ARG A 271 13.47 -23.63 7.58
N GLY A 272 12.31 -23.94 7.01
CA GLY A 272 11.18 -24.55 7.72
C GLY A 272 10.91 -26.02 7.36
N GLY A 273 11.64 -26.58 6.38
CA GLY A 273 11.43 -27.97 5.95
C GLY A 273 10.19 -28.19 5.08
N ASP A 274 9.41 -27.15 4.79
CA ASP A 274 8.12 -27.23 4.13
C ASP A 274 7.99 -26.16 3.01
N TRP A 275 7.68 -26.60 1.77
CA TRP A 275 7.45 -25.70 0.63
C TRP A 275 6.24 -24.80 0.83
N PHE A 276 5.23 -25.27 1.55
CA PHE A 276 3.96 -24.62 1.79
C PHE A 276 3.84 -24.01 3.19
N ALA A 277 4.99 -23.80 3.86
CA ALA A 277 5.03 -23.24 5.21
C ALA A 277 4.24 -21.92 5.32
N TYR A 278 4.24 -21.09 4.30
CA TYR A 278 3.42 -19.87 4.25
C TYR A 278 1.93 -20.16 4.35
N GLN A 279 1.42 -21.08 3.51
CA GLN A 279 -0.01 -21.43 3.48
C GLN A 279 -0.42 -22.08 4.80
N HIS A 280 0.39 -22.98 5.33
CA HIS A 280 0.15 -23.61 6.61
C HIS A 280 0.18 -22.60 7.76
N ALA A 281 1.10 -21.64 7.73
CA ALA A 281 1.17 -20.56 8.70
C ALA A 281 -0.06 -19.64 8.63
N GLN A 282 -0.53 -19.28 7.43
CA GLN A 282 -1.75 -18.48 7.24
C GLN A 282 -2.99 -19.20 7.80
N LYS A 283 -3.10 -20.50 7.55
CA LYS A 283 -4.20 -21.32 8.09
C LYS A 283 -4.12 -21.44 9.60
N ALA A 284 -2.96 -21.83 10.14
CA ALA A 284 -2.76 -22.08 11.57
C ALA A 284 -2.80 -20.79 12.40
N GLY A 285 -2.23 -19.69 11.90
CA GLY A 285 -2.13 -18.42 12.63
C GLY A 285 -3.38 -17.55 12.55
N TRP A 286 -4.04 -17.53 11.39
CA TRP A 286 -5.18 -16.64 11.13
C TRP A 286 -6.43 -17.33 10.60
N GLY A 287 -6.43 -18.64 10.39
CA GLY A 287 -7.59 -19.35 9.82
C GLY A 287 -7.88 -19.01 8.36
N ILE A 288 -6.87 -18.48 7.62
CA ILE A 288 -7.05 -18.00 6.25
C ILE A 288 -7.04 -19.18 5.28
N GLU A 289 -8.14 -19.35 4.57
CA GLU A 289 -8.32 -20.28 3.45
C GLU A 289 -9.08 -19.62 2.32
N VAL A 290 -8.73 -19.94 1.07
CA VAL A 290 -9.45 -19.44 -0.10
C VAL A 290 -10.76 -20.23 -0.25
N GLN A 291 -11.86 -19.53 -0.29
CA GLN A 291 -13.23 -20.06 -0.38
C GLN A 291 -13.95 -19.50 -1.61
N ASN A 292 -15.15 -20.01 -1.92
CA ASN A 292 -15.98 -19.37 -2.92
C ASN A 292 -16.42 -17.97 -2.43
N PRO A 293 -16.12 -16.89 -3.17
CA PRO A 293 -16.44 -15.54 -2.70
C PRO A 293 -17.93 -15.26 -2.59
N VAL A 294 -18.80 -15.95 -3.35
CA VAL A 294 -20.23 -15.66 -3.37
C VAL A 294 -20.91 -15.95 -2.03
N PRO A 295 -20.89 -17.19 -1.49
CA PRO A 295 -21.48 -17.46 -0.19
C PRO A 295 -20.81 -16.63 0.92
N VAL A 296 -19.47 -16.51 0.89
CA VAL A 296 -18.73 -15.74 1.90
C VAL A 296 -19.17 -14.27 1.96
N VAL A 297 -19.42 -13.63 0.81
CA VAL A 297 -19.93 -12.26 0.73
C VAL A 297 -21.38 -12.18 1.23
N VAL A 298 -22.24 -13.14 0.84
CA VAL A 298 -23.65 -13.18 1.30
C VAL A 298 -23.71 -13.34 2.82
N ASP A 299 -22.96 -14.27 3.38
CA ASP A 299 -22.90 -14.53 4.81
C ASP A 299 -22.37 -13.31 5.59
N ALA A 300 -21.37 -12.62 5.03
CA ALA A 300 -20.83 -11.42 5.64
C ALA A 300 -21.82 -10.25 5.65
N LEU A 301 -22.64 -10.10 4.58
CA LEU A 301 -23.66 -9.05 4.50
C LEU A 301 -24.86 -9.34 5.42
N ALA A 302 -25.17 -10.61 5.68
CA ALA A 302 -26.23 -11.05 6.59
C ALA A 302 -25.75 -11.15 8.07
N GLY A 303 -24.46 -11.14 8.30
CA GLY A 303 -23.83 -11.36 9.60
C GLY A 303 -23.52 -10.08 10.38
N GLU A 304 -22.33 -10.02 10.95
CA GLU A 304 -21.92 -8.90 11.79
C GLU A 304 -21.84 -7.57 11.00
N PRO A 305 -22.42 -6.45 11.53
CA PRO A 305 -22.41 -5.14 10.86
C PRO A 305 -21.03 -4.65 10.45
N ARG A 306 -19.98 -5.01 11.23
CA ARG A 306 -18.59 -4.70 10.92
C ARG A 306 -18.10 -5.36 9.64
N HIS A 307 -18.42 -6.64 9.48
CA HIS A 307 -18.07 -7.41 8.27
C HIS A 307 -18.90 -6.92 7.08
N ALA A 308 -20.18 -6.71 7.27
CA ALA A 308 -21.07 -6.16 6.24
C ALA A 308 -20.58 -4.81 5.70
N GLY A 309 -20.20 -3.88 6.58
CA GLY A 309 -19.68 -2.56 6.18
C GLY A 309 -18.40 -2.64 5.36
N ARG A 310 -17.45 -3.50 5.73
CA ARG A 310 -16.18 -3.67 5.00
C ARG A 310 -16.39 -4.33 3.63
N VAL A 311 -17.26 -5.35 3.58
CA VAL A 311 -17.62 -6.01 2.32
C VAL A 311 -18.39 -5.05 1.42
N LEU A 312 -19.34 -4.27 1.95
CA LEU A 312 -20.04 -3.24 1.18
C LEU A 312 -19.07 -2.22 0.58
N PHE A 313 -18.07 -1.79 1.35
CA PHE A 313 -17.03 -0.89 0.83
C PHE A 313 -16.23 -1.53 -0.32
N ALA A 314 -15.87 -2.82 -0.22
CA ALA A 314 -15.22 -3.54 -1.30
C ALA A 314 -16.11 -3.66 -2.55
N LEU A 315 -17.42 -3.88 -2.38
CA LEU A 315 -18.39 -3.89 -3.48
C LEU A 315 -18.53 -2.50 -4.14
N VAL A 316 -18.50 -1.42 -3.36
CA VAL A 316 -18.44 -0.05 -3.89
C VAL A 316 -17.18 0.17 -4.74
N VAL A 317 -16.03 -0.33 -4.30
CA VAL A 317 -14.78 -0.28 -5.08
C VAL A 317 -14.94 -1.02 -6.40
N LEU A 318 -15.53 -2.22 -6.42
CA LEU A 318 -15.83 -2.96 -7.66
C LEU A 318 -16.81 -2.20 -8.55
N ALA A 319 -17.85 -1.59 -7.99
CA ALA A 319 -18.81 -0.77 -8.74
C ALA A 319 -18.14 0.45 -9.39
N VAL A 320 -17.25 1.13 -8.67
CA VAL A 320 -16.46 2.25 -9.22
C VAL A 320 -15.56 1.79 -10.36
N LEU A 321 -14.90 0.65 -10.23
CA LEU A 321 -14.07 0.07 -11.30
C LEU A 321 -14.92 -0.28 -12.53
N ALA A 322 -16.07 -0.92 -12.34
CA ALA A 322 -16.99 -1.30 -13.42
C ALA A 322 -17.57 -0.06 -14.13
N ALA A 323 -18.02 0.94 -13.36
CA ALA A 323 -18.57 2.19 -13.90
C ALA A 323 -17.54 3.05 -14.65
N GLY A 324 -16.28 2.97 -14.22
CA GLY A 324 -15.16 3.66 -14.87
C GLY A 324 -14.47 2.86 -15.98
N PHE A 325 -14.90 1.64 -16.24
CA PHE A 325 -14.25 0.74 -17.18
C PHE A 325 -14.23 1.26 -18.61
N ARG A 326 -13.08 1.10 -19.25
CA ARG A 326 -12.89 1.31 -20.67
C ARG A 326 -12.20 0.10 -21.28
N ARG A 327 -12.68 -0.37 -22.43
CA ARG A 327 -12.17 -1.59 -23.07
C ARG A 327 -10.63 -1.62 -23.24
N ARG A 328 -10.00 -0.47 -23.46
CA ARG A 328 -8.54 -0.35 -23.57
C ARG A 328 -7.83 -0.57 -22.23
N GLU A 329 -8.54 -0.47 -21.13
CA GLU A 329 -8.02 -0.56 -19.76
C GLU A 329 -8.34 -1.91 -19.10
N LEU A 330 -8.72 -2.92 -19.89
CA LEU A 330 -9.01 -4.27 -19.38
C LEU A 330 -7.94 -4.81 -18.41
N PRO A 331 -6.62 -4.65 -18.67
CA PRO A 331 -5.60 -5.09 -17.72
C PRO A 331 -5.75 -4.47 -16.32
N TYR A 332 -6.11 -3.21 -16.25
CA TYR A 332 -6.29 -2.47 -14.99
C TYR A 332 -7.58 -2.86 -14.27
N LEU A 333 -8.66 -3.15 -15.02
CA LEU A 333 -9.88 -3.69 -14.45
C LEU A 333 -9.61 -5.07 -13.84
N VAL A 334 -8.97 -5.97 -14.60
CA VAL A 334 -8.62 -7.32 -14.12
C VAL A 334 -7.73 -7.25 -12.88
N TYR A 335 -6.72 -6.36 -12.88
CA TYR A 335 -5.90 -6.12 -11.70
C TYR A 335 -6.76 -5.70 -10.51
N GLY A 336 -7.60 -4.67 -10.67
CA GLY A 336 -8.44 -4.17 -9.58
C GLY A 336 -9.42 -5.21 -9.06
N VAL A 337 -10.05 -5.97 -9.95
CA VAL A 337 -10.97 -7.07 -9.59
C VAL A 337 -10.25 -8.16 -8.79
N LEU A 338 -9.05 -8.58 -9.23
CA LEU A 338 -8.26 -9.58 -8.49
C LEU A 338 -7.87 -9.09 -7.09
N MET A 339 -7.43 -7.82 -6.97
CA MET A 339 -7.04 -7.23 -5.68
C MET A 339 -8.23 -7.06 -4.72
N VAL A 340 -9.47 -7.11 -5.19
CA VAL A 340 -10.68 -7.10 -4.35
C VAL A 340 -11.19 -8.52 -4.09
N LEU A 341 -11.39 -9.32 -5.15
CA LEU A 341 -12.06 -10.62 -5.03
C LEU A 341 -11.22 -11.65 -4.28
N VAL A 342 -9.89 -11.64 -4.45
CA VAL A 342 -9.05 -12.62 -3.76
C VAL A 342 -9.06 -12.41 -2.25
N PRO A 343 -8.87 -11.19 -1.69
CA PRO A 343 -9.10 -10.98 -0.26
C PRO A 343 -10.51 -11.29 0.22
N LEU A 344 -11.54 -10.96 -0.57
CA LEU A 344 -12.93 -11.33 -0.24
C LEU A 344 -13.12 -12.84 -0.14
N SER A 345 -12.48 -13.62 -1.03
CA SER A 345 -12.57 -15.08 -1.02
C SER A 345 -11.89 -15.75 0.18
N MET A 346 -11.09 -15.00 0.93
CA MET A 346 -10.41 -15.50 2.14
C MET A 346 -11.30 -15.42 3.40
N GLY A 347 -12.47 -14.82 3.30
CA GLY A 347 -13.50 -14.83 4.35
C GLY A 347 -13.23 -13.95 5.57
N PRO A 348 -14.01 -14.17 6.66
CA PRO A 348 -14.01 -13.33 7.85
C PRO A 348 -12.64 -13.06 8.49
N PRO A 349 -11.67 -14.01 8.50
CA PRO A 349 -10.34 -13.74 9.04
C PRO A 349 -9.63 -12.56 8.36
N VAL A 350 -9.84 -12.37 7.04
CA VAL A 350 -9.21 -11.30 6.25
C VAL A 350 -10.03 -10.01 6.29
N TYR A 351 -11.32 -10.07 6.64
CA TYR A 351 -12.17 -8.88 6.64
C TYR A 351 -11.69 -7.81 7.63
N LYS A 352 -11.02 -8.19 8.70
CA LYS A 352 -10.35 -7.23 9.60
C LYS A 352 -9.38 -6.32 8.83
N SER A 353 -8.63 -6.87 7.88
CA SER A 353 -7.65 -6.15 7.06
C SER A 353 -8.15 -5.76 5.66
N LEU A 354 -9.45 -5.94 5.36
CA LEU A 354 -9.97 -5.75 4.00
C LEU A 354 -9.73 -4.33 3.48
N LEU A 355 -9.99 -3.31 4.30
CA LEU A 355 -9.77 -1.90 3.94
C LEU A 355 -8.29 -1.61 3.58
N ARG A 356 -7.37 -2.31 4.22
CA ARG A 356 -5.94 -2.25 3.95
C ARG A 356 -5.60 -2.91 2.59
N TYR A 357 -6.20 -4.06 2.28
CA TYR A 357 -6.02 -4.71 0.97
C TYR A 357 -6.50 -3.84 -0.19
N LEU A 358 -7.58 -3.07 0.01
CA LEU A 358 -8.12 -2.17 -1.01
C LEU A 358 -7.18 -1.03 -1.41
N LEU A 359 -6.15 -0.71 -0.63
CA LEU A 359 -5.09 0.24 -1.03
C LEU A 359 -4.32 -0.23 -2.27
N ALA A 360 -4.23 -1.53 -2.50
CA ALA A 360 -3.61 -2.07 -3.70
C ALA A 360 -4.40 -1.71 -4.99
N VAL A 361 -5.67 -1.33 -4.87
CA VAL A 361 -6.58 -1.09 -6.01
C VAL A 361 -6.39 0.32 -6.57
N PHE A 362 -5.15 0.68 -6.93
CA PHE A 362 -4.84 2.00 -7.51
C PHE A 362 -5.68 2.37 -8.75
N PRO A 363 -6.25 1.45 -9.58
CA PRO A 363 -7.11 1.84 -10.70
C PRO A 363 -8.35 2.63 -10.30
N VAL A 364 -8.81 2.53 -9.04
CA VAL A 364 -9.88 3.41 -8.52
C VAL A 364 -9.46 4.88 -8.62
N ALA A 365 -8.23 5.22 -8.26
CA ALA A 365 -7.73 6.59 -8.37
C ALA A 365 -7.68 7.07 -9.84
N LEU A 366 -7.44 6.17 -10.83
CA LEU A 366 -7.54 6.51 -12.25
C LEU A 366 -8.98 6.88 -12.66
N VAL A 367 -9.96 6.10 -12.17
CA VAL A 367 -11.38 6.38 -12.42
C VAL A 367 -11.79 7.70 -11.80
N LEU A 368 -11.46 7.92 -10.54
CA LEU A 368 -11.75 9.16 -9.82
C LEU A 368 -11.11 10.38 -10.50
N ALA A 369 -9.84 10.27 -10.93
CA ALA A 369 -9.14 11.35 -11.64
C ALA A 369 -9.82 11.75 -12.96
N ARG A 370 -10.50 10.80 -13.62
CA ARG A 370 -11.29 11.06 -14.83
C ARG A 370 -12.63 11.72 -14.52
N TRP A 371 -13.32 11.25 -13.47
CA TRP A 371 -14.62 11.82 -13.08
C TRP A 371 -14.46 13.25 -12.57
N ALA A 372 -13.34 13.54 -11.91
CA ALA A 372 -13.02 14.85 -11.34
C ALA A 372 -12.48 15.88 -12.36
N ARG A 373 -12.88 15.80 -13.63
CA ARG A 373 -12.53 16.83 -14.64
C ARG A 373 -13.21 18.17 -14.36
N ARG A 374 -14.40 18.15 -13.75
CA ARG A 374 -15.10 19.37 -13.31
C ARG A 374 -14.54 19.79 -11.95
N ALA A 375 -14.19 21.07 -11.81
CA ALA A 375 -13.60 21.61 -10.58
C ALA A 375 -14.47 21.36 -9.34
N SER A 376 -15.80 21.45 -9.45
CA SER A 376 -16.72 21.16 -8.36
C SER A 376 -16.63 19.69 -7.89
N VAL A 377 -16.57 18.75 -8.84
CA VAL A 377 -16.42 17.32 -8.53
C VAL A 377 -15.06 17.05 -7.87
N ASP A 378 -14.01 17.69 -8.37
CA ASP A 378 -12.66 17.57 -7.83
C ASP A 378 -12.57 18.06 -6.39
N VAL A 379 -13.15 19.21 -6.07
CA VAL A 379 -13.22 19.76 -4.71
C VAL A 379 -13.99 18.83 -3.79
N TRP A 380 -15.18 18.38 -4.21
CA TRP A 380 -16.02 17.47 -3.42
C TRP A 380 -15.33 16.15 -3.13
N LEU A 381 -14.78 15.49 -4.15
CA LEU A 381 -14.05 14.22 -3.95
C LEU A 381 -12.83 14.39 -3.04
N THR A 382 -12.08 15.49 -3.22
CA THR A 382 -10.94 15.79 -2.37
C THR A 382 -11.37 15.97 -0.91
N ALA A 383 -12.43 16.74 -0.66
CA ALA A 383 -12.94 16.99 0.69
C ALA A 383 -13.47 15.70 1.34
N VAL A 384 -14.32 14.93 0.62
CA VAL A 384 -14.87 13.68 1.14
C VAL A 384 -13.78 12.67 1.47
N LEU A 385 -12.84 12.45 0.55
CA LEU A 385 -11.74 11.51 0.79
C LEU A 385 -10.85 11.95 1.96
N ALA A 386 -10.54 13.25 2.08
CA ALA A 386 -9.75 13.79 3.19
C ALA A 386 -10.45 13.60 4.54
N VAL A 387 -11.78 13.86 4.62
CA VAL A 387 -12.58 13.68 5.84
C VAL A 387 -12.64 12.21 6.22
N VAL A 388 -12.93 11.32 5.25
CA VAL A 388 -13.00 9.87 5.51
C VAL A 388 -11.64 9.35 5.96
N GLN A 389 -10.55 9.74 5.29
CA GLN A 389 -9.20 9.35 5.70
C GLN A 389 -8.86 9.86 7.10
N GLY A 390 -9.17 11.12 7.40
CA GLY A 390 -8.95 11.70 8.74
C GLY A 390 -9.72 10.94 9.83
N ALA A 391 -11.00 10.62 9.58
CA ALA A 391 -11.81 9.84 10.52
C ALA A 391 -11.23 8.42 10.74
N LEU A 392 -10.87 7.73 9.66
CA LEU A 392 -10.26 6.40 9.77
C LEU A 392 -8.87 6.46 10.45
N PHE A 393 -8.11 7.52 10.24
CA PHE A 393 -6.83 7.69 10.91
C PHE A 393 -7.00 7.94 12.43
N VAL A 394 -8.03 8.69 12.84
CA VAL A 394 -8.39 8.82 14.26
C VAL A 394 -8.74 7.46 14.87
N LEU A 395 -9.56 6.65 14.18
CA LEU A 395 -9.87 5.29 14.62
C LEU A 395 -8.64 4.40 14.71
N TRP A 396 -7.67 4.54 13.79
CA TRP A 396 -6.39 3.85 13.84
C TRP A 396 -5.57 4.17 15.09
N LEU A 397 -5.63 5.41 15.57
CA LEU A 397 -4.82 5.89 16.69
C LEU A 397 -5.46 5.69 18.07
N THR A 398 -6.74 5.34 18.11
CA THR A 398 -7.53 5.25 19.32
C THR A 398 -7.98 3.81 19.58
N TYR A 399 -8.89 3.62 20.52
CA TYR A 399 -9.47 2.31 20.88
C TYR A 399 -10.00 1.50 19.68
N TRP A 400 -10.36 2.17 18.57
CA TRP A 400 -11.04 1.57 17.43
C TRP A 400 -10.10 1.09 16.32
N THR A 401 -8.83 0.84 16.60
CA THR A 401 -7.83 0.33 15.62
C THR A 401 -8.33 -0.91 14.88
N HIS A 402 -9.00 -1.83 15.59
CA HIS A 402 -9.60 -3.04 15.02
C HIS A 402 -10.68 -2.78 13.96
N MET A 403 -11.18 -1.55 13.84
CA MET A 403 -12.12 -1.17 12.79
C MET A 403 -11.43 -1.00 11.42
N ILE A 404 -10.10 -0.81 11.43
CA ILE A 404 -9.31 -0.51 10.23
C ILE A 404 -8.50 -1.73 9.75
N ILE A 405 -8.03 -2.54 10.71
CA ILE A 405 -7.16 -3.70 10.46
C ILE A 405 -7.80 -4.96 11.03
#